data_542c636be9fb3ccf6ea4f10f63fd182c
#
_entry.id   542c636be9fb3ccf6ea4f10f63fd182c
#
_cell.length_a   1.000
_cell.length_b   1.000
_cell.length_c   1.000
_cell.angle_alpha   90.00
_cell.angle_beta   90.00
_cell.angle_gamma   90.00
#
_symmetry.space_group_name_H-M   'P 1'
#
loop_
_entity.id
_entity.type
_entity.pdbx_description
1 polymer ?
#
loop_
_entity_poly.entity_id
_entity_poly.type
_entity_poly.pdbx_seq_one_letter_code
_entity_poly.pdbx_strand_id
1 'polypeptide(L)'
;MFFFRSFLILLKSIVLALLISMSFPLTASAAVDIYAFDTDSQRERYHMLSEVLRCPKCQNQNLAGSNSEISEDLRRELHRLLIEGKSDKEIKGFMVARYGDFVLYKTPLK
;
A
#
# COMPACT_ATOMS: atom_id res chain seq x y z
N MET A 1 30.82 -2.15 50.28
CA MET A 1 29.40 -2.45 50.26
C MET A 1 28.55 -1.35 49.59
N PHE A 2 28.73 -0.10 49.91
CA PHE A 2 27.98 1.00 49.30
C PHE A 2 28.22 1.14 47.79
N PHE A 3 29.44 1.00 47.29
CA PHE A 3 29.79 1.08 45.89
C PHE A 3 29.13 -0.03 45.04
N PHE A 4 29.03 -1.22 45.58
CA PHE A 4 28.43 -2.35 44.87
C PHE A 4 26.92 -2.21 44.71
N ARG A 5 26.24 -1.67 45.74
CA ARG A 5 24.80 -1.38 45.68
C ARG A 5 24.50 -0.24 44.71
N SER A 6 25.31 0.81 44.68
CA SER A 6 25.18 1.92 43.73
C SER A 6 25.41 1.45 42.29
N PHE A 7 26.38 0.59 42.04
CA PHE A 7 26.69 0.01 40.76
C PHE A 7 25.51 -0.85 40.24
N LEU A 8 24.89 -1.66 41.09
CA LEU A 8 23.72 -2.47 40.75
C LEU A 8 22.49 -1.62 40.40
N ILE A 9 22.31 -0.51 41.10
CA ILE A 9 21.18 0.42 40.80
C ILE A 9 21.37 1.11 39.46
N LEU A 10 22.61 1.54 39.15
CA LEU A 10 22.95 2.13 37.86
C LEU A 10 22.76 1.10 36.71
N LEU A 11 23.15 -0.12 36.91
CA LEU A 11 22.97 -1.18 35.91
C LEU A 11 21.50 -1.47 35.63
N LYS A 12 20.67 -1.51 36.69
CA LYS A 12 19.22 -1.68 36.56
C LYS A 12 18.56 -0.51 35.83
N SER A 13 19.01 0.72 36.10
CA SER A 13 18.50 1.91 35.41
C SER A 13 18.84 1.90 33.92
N ILE A 14 20.05 1.47 33.57
CA ILE A 14 20.48 1.38 32.16
C ILE A 14 19.69 0.30 31.41
N VAL A 15 19.50 -0.87 32.05
CA VAL A 15 18.71 -1.97 31.45
C VAL A 15 17.25 -1.55 31.27
N LEU A 16 16.66 -0.84 32.25
CA LEU A 16 15.28 -0.35 32.15
C LEU A 16 15.15 0.70 31.04
N ALA A 17 16.11 1.61 30.92
CA ALA A 17 16.13 2.62 29.86
C ALA A 17 16.26 1.98 28.46
N LEU A 18 17.07 0.94 28.31
CA LEU A 18 17.23 0.16 27.07
C LEU A 18 15.95 -0.58 26.70
N LEU A 19 15.23 -1.16 27.67
CA LEU A 19 13.96 -1.85 27.43
C LEU A 19 12.85 -0.88 26.98
N ILE A 20 12.83 0.34 27.52
CA ILE A 20 11.86 1.37 27.14
C ILE A 20 12.14 1.88 25.71
N SER A 21 13.41 1.99 25.32
CA SER A 21 13.77 2.48 23.97
C SER A 21 13.44 1.47 22.86
N MET A 22 13.35 0.18 23.17
CA MET A 22 12.94 -0.87 22.21
C MET A 22 11.42 -0.95 21.99
N SER A 23 10.63 -0.24 22.80
CA SER A 23 9.17 -0.26 22.69
C SER A 23 8.58 0.76 21.70
N PHE A 24 9.43 1.42 20.90
CA PHE A 24 8.91 2.29 19.85
C PHE A 24 8.31 1.42 18.73
N PRO A 25 6.99 1.45 18.53
CA PRO A 25 6.40 0.77 17.38
C PRO A 25 6.94 1.44 16.13
N LEU A 26 7.67 0.68 15.29
CA LEU A 26 7.86 1.06 13.90
C LEU A 26 6.47 1.08 13.25
N THR A 27 5.82 2.22 13.22
CA THR A 27 4.67 2.41 12.35
C THR A 27 5.20 2.33 10.92
N ALA A 28 5.08 1.16 10.32
CA ALA A 28 5.21 1.02 8.89
C ALA A 28 4.05 1.83 8.29
N SER A 29 4.35 3.06 7.89
CA SER A 29 3.46 3.85 7.07
C SER A 29 3.37 3.13 5.74
N ALA A 30 2.32 2.33 5.54
CA ALA A 30 1.92 1.94 4.21
C ALA A 30 1.70 3.26 3.45
N ALA A 31 2.42 3.45 2.35
CA ALA A 31 2.21 4.59 1.48
C ALA A 31 0.78 4.47 0.95
N VAL A 32 -0.15 5.15 1.58
CA VAL A 32 -1.51 5.29 1.07
C VAL A 32 -1.43 6.39 0.03
N ASP A 33 -1.57 6.02 -1.23
CA ASP A 33 -1.73 6.99 -2.31
C ASP A 33 -3.01 7.79 -2.04
N ILE A 34 -2.87 9.01 -1.55
CA ILE A 34 -4.00 9.89 -1.28
C ILE A 34 -4.32 10.64 -2.56
N TYR A 35 -5.27 10.12 -3.33
CA TYR A 35 -5.79 10.79 -4.52
C TYR A 35 -7.01 11.64 -4.18
N ALA A 36 -7.05 12.85 -4.72
CA ALA A 36 -8.23 13.72 -4.66
C ALA A 36 -9.22 13.33 -5.76
N PHE A 37 -10.50 13.25 -5.42
CA PHE A 37 -11.59 12.98 -6.35
C PHE A 37 -12.63 14.09 -6.30
N ASP A 38 -13.22 14.39 -7.45
CA ASP A 38 -14.28 15.41 -7.55
C ASP A 38 -15.60 14.94 -6.98
N THR A 39 -15.86 13.63 -7.01
CA THR A 39 -17.09 13.00 -6.52
C THR A 39 -16.79 11.73 -5.71
N ASP A 40 -17.72 11.38 -4.81
CA ASP A 40 -17.67 10.13 -4.07
C ASP A 40 -17.79 8.90 -4.99
N SER A 41 -18.54 9.03 -6.09
CA SER A 41 -18.66 7.98 -7.12
C SER A 41 -17.31 7.67 -7.77
N GLN A 42 -16.49 8.66 -8.08
CA GLN A 42 -15.14 8.45 -8.62
C GLN A 42 -14.25 7.74 -7.62
N ARG A 43 -14.32 8.11 -6.34
CA ARG A 43 -13.55 7.45 -5.26
C ARG A 43 -13.94 5.99 -5.10
N GLU A 44 -15.22 5.71 -5.09
CA GLU A 44 -15.76 4.35 -4.97
C GLU A 44 -15.35 3.47 -6.16
N ARG A 45 -15.45 3.99 -7.38
CA ARG A 45 -14.99 3.34 -8.60
C ARG A 45 -13.47 3.09 -8.58
N TYR A 46 -12.68 4.03 -8.07
CA TYR A 46 -11.24 3.85 -7.89
C TYR A 46 -10.93 2.66 -6.99
N HIS A 47 -11.58 2.56 -5.85
CA HIS A 47 -11.38 1.43 -4.94
C HIS A 47 -11.78 0.11 -5.59
N MET A 48 -12.95 0.05 -6.19
CA MET A 48 -13.43 -1.15 -6.88
C MET A 48 -12.49 -1.59 -8.02
N LEU A 49 -12.06 -0.67 -8.87
CA LEU A 49 -11.16 -0.99 -9.99
C LEU A 49 -9.76 -1.35 -9.51
N SER A 50 -9.27 -0.75 -8.43
CA SER A 50 -7.99 -1.11 -7.82
C SER A 50 -7.97 -2.55 -7.27
N GLU A 51 -9.11 -3.06 -6.84
CA GLU A 51 -9.26 -4.45 -6.39
C GLU A 51 -9.38 -5.44 -7.55
N VAL A 52 -10.00 -5.02 -8.65
CA VAL A 52 -10.22 -5.87 -9.84
C VAL A 52 -8.99 -5.94 -10.74
N LEU A 53 -8.30 -4.82 -10.92
CA LEU A 53 -7.10 -4.73 -11.76
C LEU A 53 -5.90 -5.38 -11.05
N ARG A 54 -5.08 -6.08 -11.83
CA ARG A 54 -3.92 -6.81 -11.33
C ARG A 54 -2.62 -6.12 -11.71
N CYS A 55 -1.64 -6.22 -10.83
CA CYS A 55 -0.28 -5.83 -11.13
C CYS A 55 0.36 -6.86 -12.08
N PRO A 56 0.80 -6.46 -13.31
CA PRO A 56 1.29 -7.41 -14.30
C PRO A 56 2.65 -8.04 -13.97
N LYS A 57 3.40 -7.44 -13.05
CA LYS A 57 4.74 -7.90 -12.62
C LYS A 57 4.79 -8.35 -11.16
N CYS A 58 3.64 -8.43 -10.49
CA CYS A 58 3.54 -8.89 -9.11
C CYS A 58 2.98 -10.31 -9.07
N GLN A 59 3.23 -11.03 -7.96
CA GLN A 59 2.71 -12.38 -7.77
C GLN A 59 1.22 -12.34 -7.40
N ASN A 60 0.33 -12.32 -8.39
CA ASN A 60 -1.14 -12.37 -8.21
C ASN A 60 -1.74 -11.28 -7.31
N GLN A 61 -1.07 -10.15 -7.15
CA GLN A 61 -1.57 -9.06 -6.35
C GLN A 61 -2.42 -8.11 -7.20
N ASN A 62 -3.54 -7.63 -6.63
CA ASN A 62 -4.29 -6.52 -7.19
C ASN A 62 -3.57 -5.19 -6.96
N LEU A 63 -4.03 -4.11 -7.61
CA LEU A 63 -3.40 -2.80 -7.46
C LEU A 63 -3.51 -2.25 -6.04
N ALA A 64 -4.62 -2.51 -5.36
CA ALA A 64 -4.83 -2.06 -3.98
C ALA A 64 -3.84 -2.70 -3.00
N GLY A 65 -3.44 -3.95 -3.24
CA GLY A 65 -2.57 -4.72 -2.36
C GLY A 65 -1.08 -4.71 -2.72
N SER A 66 -0.68 -4.02 -3.78
CA SER A 66 0.71 -3.99 -4.26
C SER A 66 1.37 -2.62 -4.07
N ASN A 67 2.56 -2.62 -3.47
CA ASN A 67 3.41 -1.43 -3.32
C ASN A 67 4.55 -1.37 -4.35
N SER A 68 4.47 -2.12 -5.44
CA SER A 68 5.46 -2.06 -6.51
C SER A 68 5.33 -0.76 -7.29
N GLU A 69 6.44 -0.29 -7.86
CA GLU A 69 6.50 0.92 -8.70
C GLU A 69 5.49 0.86 -9.85
N ILE A 70 5.36 -0.31 -10.49
CA ILE A 70 4.39 -0.49 -11.58
C ILE A 70 2.93 -0.40 -11.09
N SER A 71 2.63 -0.88 -9.90
CA SER A 71 1.29 -0.72 -9.31
C SER A 71 0.97 0.73 -8.98
N GLU A 72 1.94 1.49 -8.52
CA GLU A 72 1.80 2.93 -8.30
C GLU A 72 1.52 3.67 -9.62
N ASP A 73 2.21 3.31 -10.69
CA ASP A 73 1.94 3.87 -12.02
C ASP A 73 0.53 3.55 -12.51
N LEU A 74 0.09 2.31 -12.35
CA LEU A 74 -1.27 1.92 -12.75
C LEU A 74 -2.33 2.64 -11.91
N ARG A 75 -2.13 2.80 -10.61
CA ARG A 75 -3.06 3.56 -9.75
C ARG A 75 -3.12 5.03 -10.15
N ARG A 76 -2.01 5.64 -10.50
CA ARG A 76 -1.94 7.01 -11.00
C ARG A 76 -2.71 7.17 -12.32
N GLU A 77 -2.52 6.24 -13.25
CA GLU A 77 -3.27 6.23 -14.51
C GLU A 77 -4.77 5.99 -14.29
N LEU A 78 -5.13 5.08 -13.39
CA LEU A 78 -6.53 4.84 -13.02
C LEU A 78 -7.19 6.12 -12.47
N HIS A 79 -6.54 6.82 -11.58
CA HIS A 79 -7.00 8.10 -11.05
C HIS A 79 -7.21 9.13 -12.19
N ARG A 80 -6.21 9.30 -13.05
CA ARG A 80 -6.29 10.23 -14.18
C ARG A 80 -7.50 9.94 -15.09
N LEU A 81 -7.71 8.68 -15.45
CA LEU A 81 -8.82 8.28 -16.32
C LEU A 81 -10.19 8.49 -15.65
N LEU A 82 -10.29 8.28 -14.35
CA LEU A 82 -11.52 8.57 -13.60
C LEU A 82 -11.83 10.07 -13.55
N ILE A 83 -10.84 10.91 -13.33
CA ILE A 83 -10.99 12.38 -13.35
C ILE A 83 -11.39 12.87 -14.75
N GLU A 84 -10.88 12.25 -15.81
CA GLU A 84 -11.28 12.54 -17.21
C GLU A 84 -12.70 12.07 -17.54
N GLY A 85 -13.37 11.35 -16.66
CA GLY A 85 -14.72 10.87 -16.85
C GLY A 85 -14.86 9.62 -17.71
N LYS A 86 -13.78 8.83 -17.85
CA LYS A 86 -13.81 7.57 -18.58
C LYS A 86 -14.69 6.52 -17.89
N SER A 87 -15.38 5.71 -18.70
CA SER A 87 -16.15 4.58 -18.20
C SER A 87 -15.25 3.44 -17.71
N ASP A 88 -15.80 2.52 -16.91
CA ASP A 88 -15.06 1.35 -16.45
C ASP A 88 -14.57 0.48 -17.62
N LYS A 89 -15.34 0.36 -18.68
CA LYS A 89 -14.97 -0.37 -19.89
C LYS A 89 -13.80 0.31 -20.62
N GLU A 90 -13.83 1.62 -20.75
CA GLU A 90 -12.74 2.40 -21.38
C GLU A 90 -11.45 2.30 -20.55
N ILE A 91 -11.57 2.38 -19.23
CA ILE A 91 -10.43 2.24 -18.32
C ILE A 91 -9.79 0.85 -18.45
N LYS A 92 -10.60 -0.20 -18.42
CA LYS A 92 -10.10 -1.58 -18.58
C LYS A 92 -9.45 -1.78 -19.94
N GLY A 93 -10.03 -1.26 -21.00
CA GLY A 93 -9.48 -1.30 -22.35
C GLY A 93 -8.14 -0.58 -22.46
N PHE A 94 -8.02 0.59 -21.85
CA PHE A 94 -6.77 1.35 -21.78
C PHE A 94 -5.67 0.57 -21.03
N MET A 95 -6.01 -0.01 -19.90
CA MET A 95 -5.05 -0.78 -19.09
C MET A 95 -4.55 -2.01 -19.83
N VAL A 96 -5.42 -2.74 -20.53
CA VAL A 96 -5.05 -3.89 -21.35
C VAL A 96 -4.15 -3.47 -22.51
N ALA A 97 -4.49 -2.41 -23.23
CA ALA A 97 -3.71 -1.91 -24.35
C ALA A 97 -2.30 -1.48 -23.96
N ARG A 98 -2.13 -0.92 -22.76
CA ARG A 98 -0.85 -0.38 -22.29
C ARG A 98 0.00 -1.40 -21.51
N TYR A 99 -0.62 -2.23 -20.69
CA TYR A 99 0.06 -3.12 -19.75
C TYR A 99 -0.14 -4.62 -20.04
N GLY A 100 -1.00 -4.98 -20.99
CA GLY A 100 -1.29 -6.34 -21.40
C GLY A 100 -2.49 -6.97 -20.68
N ASP A 101 -2.90 -8.13 -21.15
CA ASP A 101 -4.11 -8.84 -20.71
C ASP A 101 -4.07 -9.26 -19.25
N PHE A 102 -2.90 -9.44 -18.67
CA PHE A 102 -2.73 -9.86 -17.25
C PHE A 102 -3.34 -8.90 -16.26
N VAL A 103 -3.52 -7.63 -16.61
CA VAL A 103 -4.18 -6.65 -15.72
C VAL A 103 -5.63 -7.01 -15.40
N LEU A 104 -6.27 -7.83 -16.23
CA LEU A 104 -7.63 -8.34 -16.04
C LEU A 104 -7.67 -9.81 -15.64
N TYR A 105 -6.52 -10.45 -15.42
CA TYR A 105 -6.46 -11.89 -15.17
C TYR A 105 -7.19 -12.24 -13.87
N LYS A 106 -8.29 -12.97 -14.02
CA LYS A 106 -8.97 -13.67 -12.92
C LYS A 106 -8.41 -15.07 -12.83
N THR A 107 -7.76 -15.40 -11.73
CA THR A 107 -7.38 -16.79 -11.47
C THR A 107 -8.64 -17.65 -11.52
N PRO A 108 -8.71 -18.69 -12.38
CA PRO A 108 -9.82 -19.62 -12.36
C PRO A 108 -9.91 -20.23 -10.96
N LEU A 109 -11.06 -20.12 -10.34
CA LEU A 109 -11.33 -20.84 -9.10
C LEU A 109 -11.28 -22.34 -9.42
N LYS A 110 -10.32 -23.02 -8.83
CA LYS A 110 -10.27 -24.48 -8.87
C LYS A 110 -11.30 -25.07 -7.92
#